data_f9952cb1f6fe7e60792c898fcfb4515d
#
_entry.id   f9952cb1f6fe7e60792c898fcfb4515d
#
_cell.length_a   1.000
_cell.length_b   1.000
_cell.length_c   1.000
_cell.angle_alpha   90.00
_cell.angle_beta   90.00
_cell.angle_gamma   90.00
#
_symmetry.space_group_name_H-M   'P 1'
#
loop_
_entity.id
_entity.type
_entity.pdbx_description
1 polymer ?
#
loop_
_entity_poly.entity_id
_entity_poly.type
_entity_poly.pdbx_seq_one_letter_code
_entity_poly.pdbx_strand_id
1 'polypeptide(L)'
;VDGKRRADLAALAEVSGEDIEAIKRDEALIQRGDAYLAQPAARGESGPFHVASRVTEHHRHWHRYTDGTIPAHHGFYFLNGPDRVVAVARNLREFRDLLDTVPHQSITHHAQRNDFSKWLSGVLSDHAMAKQTKSVENQILAGQVNESEGRTELVELLRRTYGV
;
A
#
# COMPACT_ATOMS: atom_id res chain seq x y z
N VAL A 1 -11.28 -17.30 3.79
CA VAL A 1 -11.71 -16.59 4.97
C VAL A 1 -12.65 -17.48 5.75
N ASP A 2 -12.15 -17.92 6.86
CA ASP A 2 -12.58 -19.02 7.66
C ASP A 2 -13.90 -18.88 8.38
N GLY A 3 -14.50 -20.02 8.72
CA GLY A 3 -15.74 -20.29 9.45
C GLY A 3 -16.01 -19.57 10.78
N LYS A 4 -15.24 -18.53 11.11
CA LYS A 4 -15.52 -17.60 12.21
C LYS A 4 -16.46 -16.45 11.81
N ARG A 5 -16.91 -16.39 10.57
CA ARG A 5 -17.79 -15.31 10.05
C ARG A 5 -19.21 -15.76 9.73
N ARG A 6 -19.64 -16.86 10.22
CA ARG A 6 -21.07 -17.03 10.36
C ARG A 6 -21.47 -16.12 11.51
N ALA A 7 -21.82 -14.88 11.17
CA ALA A 7 -22.49 -14.02 12.09
C ALA A 7 -23.63 -14.82 12.69
N ASP A 8 -23.84 -14.65 13.95
CA ASP A 8 -25.00 -15.25 14.61
C ASP A 8 -26.24 -14.70 13.90
N LEU A 9 -26.89 -15.54 13.08
CA LEU A 9 -28.05 -15.14 12.28
C LEU A 9 -29.19 -14.67 13.16
N ALA A 10 -29.27 -15.17 14.39
CA ALA A 10 -30.24 -14.71 15.36
C ALA A 10 -29.94 -13.27 15.81
N ALA A 11 -28.69 -12.93 16.04
CA ALA A 11 -28.29 -11.55 16.35
C ALA A 11 -28.51 -10.59 15.19
N LEU A 12 -28.28 -11.04 13.95
CA LEU A 12 -28.59 -10.25 12.76
C LEU A 12 -30.08 -9.97 12.61
N ALA A 13 -30.90 -11.01 12.79
CA ALA A 13 -32.37 -10.88 12.72
C ALA A 13 -32.89 -9.94 13.81
N GLU A 14 -32.36 -9.99 15.02
CA GLU A 14 -32.73 -9.13 16.13
C GLU A 14 -32.43 -7.65 15.83
N VAL A 15 -31.24 -7.37 15.23
CA VAL A 15 -30.81 -6.01 14.90
C VAL A 15 -31.59 -5.46 13.70
N SER A 16 -31.80 -6.24 12.66
CA SER A 16 -32.48 -5.81 11.43
C SER A 16 -33.98 -5.83 11.52
N GLY A 17 -34.56 -6.61 12.43
CA GLY A 17 -35.99 -6.88 12.48
C GLY A 17 -36.51 -7.76 11.34
N GLU A 18 -35.59 -8.40 10.60
CA GLU A 18 -35.92 -9.31 9.51
C GLU A 18 -36.09 -10.76 9.97
N ASP A 19 -36.82 -11.54 9.18
CA ASP A 19 -36.96 -12.97 9.41
C ASP A 19 -35.66 -13.71 9.15
N ILE A 20 -35.32 -14.64 10.02
CA ILE A 20 -34.12 -15.50 9.90
C ILE A 20 -34.11 -16.22 8.55
N GLU A 21 -35.24 -16.67 8.03
CA GLU A 21 -35.32 -17.35 6.74
C GLU A 21 -35.03 -16.41 5.55
N ALA A 22 -35.39 -15.12 5.66
CA ALA A 22 -35.01 -14.12 4.67
C ALA A 22 -33.47 -13.91 4.67
N ILE A 23 -32.85 -13.77 5.84
CA ILE A 23 -31.40 -13.61 5.99
C ILE A 23 -30.65 -14.85 5.46
N LYS A 24 -31.13 -16.05 5.75
CA LYS A 24 -30.56 -17.29 5.21
C LYS A 24 -30.62 -17.39 3.70
N ARG A 25 -31.70 -16.89 3.11
CA ARG A 25 -31.88 -16.85 1.66
C ARG A 25 -30.86 -15.91 1.02
N ASP A 26 -30.66 -14.76 1.61
CA ASP A 26 -29.66 -13.78 1.16
C ASP A 26 -28.24 -14.29 1.39
N GLU A 27 -27.97 -14.96 2.53
CA GLU A 27 -26.67 -15.60 2.81
C GLU A 27 -26.30 -16.63 1.74
N ALA A 28 -27.28 -17.39 1.22
CA ALA A 28 -27.04 -18.35 0.16
C ALA A 28 -26.60 -17.71 -1.18
N LEU A 29 -26.89 -16.44 -1.38
CA LEU A 29 -26.49 -15.68 -2.57
C LEU A 29 -25.14 -14.95 -2.38
N ILE A 30 -24.62 -14.90 -1.17
CA ILE A 30 -23.38 -14.18 -0.84
C ILE A 30 -22.19 -14.90 -1.46
N GLN A 31 -21.43 -14.17 -2.26
CA GLN A 31 -20.19 -14.61 -2.87
C GLN A 31 -18.98 -14.00 -2.15
N ARG A 32 -17.77 -14.38 -2.57
CA ARG A 32 -16.56 -13.79 -2.01
C ARG A 32 -16.53 -12.28 -2.25
N GLY A 33 -16.51 -11.49 -1.20
CA GLY A 33 -16.55 -10.03 -1.25
C GLY A 33 -17.88 -9.44 -0.82
N ASP A 34 -18.94 -10.27 -0.71
CA ASP A 34 -20.23 -9.82 -0.23
C ASP A 34 -20.28 -9.76 1.29
N ALA A 35 -21.12 -8.89 1.81
CA ALA A 35 -21.40 -8.74 3.21
C ALA A 35 -22.88 -8.36 3.40
N TYR A 36 -23.38 -8.58 4.59
CA TYR A 36 -24.74 -8.21 4.97
C TYR A 36 -24.73 -6.99 5.89
N LEU A 37 -25.43 -5.93 5.52
CA LEU A 37 -25.62 -4.76 6.35
C LEU A 37 -26.87 -4.94 7.20
N ALA A 38 -26.71 -5.17 8.49
CA ALA A 38 -27.79 -5.16 9.46
C ALA A 38 -27.89 -3.76 10.08
N GLN A 39 -29.07 -3.15 9.98
CA GLN A 39 -29.35 -1.85 10.60
C GLN A 39 -30.60 -1.96 11.49
N PRO A 40 -30.65 -1.19 12.60
CA PRO A 40 -31.89 -1.05 13.35
C PRO A 40 -33.02 -0.56 12.41
N ALA A 41 -34.21 -1.14 12.49
CA ALA A 41 -35.35 -0.84 11.62
C ALA A 41 -35.70 0.66 11.52
N ALA A 42 -35.33 1.46 12.53
CA ALA A 42 -35.49 2.91 12.55
C ALA A 42 -34.46 3.68 11.69
N ARG A 43 -33.43 3.02 11.15
CA ARG A 43 -32.29 3.68 10.43
C ARG A 43 -32.21 3.34 8.96
N GLY A 44 -33.02 2.46 8.43
CA GLY A 44 -33.00 2.09 7.03
C GLY A 44 -33.22 0.60 6.79
N GLU A 45 -33.07 0.19 5.55
CA GLU A 45 -33.21 -1.20 5.15
C GLU A 45 -31.91 -1.97 5.41
N SER A 46 -32.03 -3.20 5.93
CA SER A 46 -30.95 -4.16 6.00
C SER A 46 -30.88 -4.93 4.69
N GLY A 47 -29.72 -5.40 4.30
CA GLY A 47 -29.61 -6.19 3.09
C GLY A 47 -28.18 -6.55 2.70
N PRO A 48 -28.04 -7.42 1.70
CA PRO A 48 -26.74 -7.77 1.19
C PRO A 48 -26.11 -6.61 0.40
N PHE A 49 -24.80 -6.45 0.50
CA PHE A 49 -24.05 -5.53 -0.32
C PHE A 49 -22.73 -6.18 -0.77
N HIS A 50 -22.28 -5.79 -1.93
CA HIS A 50 -21.02 -6.29 -2.48
C HIS A 50 -19.88 -5.31 -2.17
N VAL A 51 -18.85 -5.82 -1.51
CA VAL A 51 -17.59 -5.09 -1.38
C VAL A 51 -16.73 -5.42 -2.61
N ALA A 52 -16.80 -4.56 -3.60
CA ALA A 52 -15.95 -4.70 -4.77
C ALA A 52 -14.49 -4.82 -4.34
N SER A 53 -13.80 -5.83 -4.87
CA SER A 53 -12.35 -5.94 -4.69
C SER A 53 -11.73 -4.62 -5.13
N ARG A 54 -10.79 -4.10 -4.34
CA ARG A 54 -10.08 -2.88 -4.71
C ARG A 54 -9.36 -3.10 -6.04
N VAL A 55 -9.95 -2.60 -7.11
CA VAL A 55 -9.39 -2.67 -8.47
C VAL A 55 -8.32 -1.60 -8.68
N THR A 56 -8.33 -0.55 -7.85
CA THR A 56 -7.40 0.56 -7.94
C THR A 56 -6.35 0.47 -6.84
N GLU A 57 -5.13 0.27 -7.26
CA GLU A 57 -3.96 0.39 -6.41
C GLU A 57 -3.92 1.81 -5.82
N HIS A 58 -4.01 1.92 -4.52
CA HIS A 58 -3.68 3.05 -3.64
C HIS A 58 -3.99 4.51 -4.04
N HIS A 59 -4.76 4.80 -5.08
CA HIS A 59 -5.06 6.18 -5.50
C HIS A 59 -5.71 7.07 -4.40
N ARG A 60 -6.35 6.50 -3.39
CA ARG A 60 -7.01 7.29 -2.32
C ARG A 60 -6.05 7.94 -1.32
N HIS A 61 -4.80 7.48 -1.24
CA HIS A 61 -3.83 7.99 -0.27
C HIS A 61 -2.64 8.69 -0.94
N TRP A 62 -2.70 8.90 -2.22
CA TRP A 62 -1.64 9.44 -3.02
C TRP A 62 -1.08 10.75 -2.44
N HIS A 63 -1.92 11.74 -2.24
CA HIS A 63 -1.52 13.02 -1.66
C HIS A 63 -0.90 12.88 -0.26
N ARG A 64 -1.32 11.89 0.50
CA ARG A 64 -0.78 11.66 1.84
C ARG A 64 0.68 11.19 1.81
N TYR A 65 1.06 10.44 0.80
CA TYR A 65 2.42 9.92 0.68
C TYR A 65 3.32 10.79 -0.19
N THR A 66 2.74 11.55 -1.13
CA THR A 66 3.50 12.43 -2.01
C THR A 66 3.96 13.69 -1.31
N ASP A 67 3.10 14.33 -0.54
CA ASP A 67 3.34 15.64 0.07
C ASP A 67 3.15 15.65 1.60
N GLY A 68 2.46 14.67 2.14
CA GLY A 68 2.24 14.53 3.58
C GLY A 68 3.50 14.05 4.31
N THR A 69 3.77 14.61 5.46
CA THR A 69 4.93 14.23 6.28
C THR A 69 4.61 12.98 7.09
N ILE A 70 5.30 11.88 6.83
CA ILE A 70 5.24 10.69 7.67
C ILE A 70 6.11 10.85 8.94
N PRO A 71 5.79 10.14 10.05
CA PRO A 71 6.59 10.18 11.26
C PRO A 71 8.07 9.87 10.98
N ALA A 72 8.98 10.51 11.71
CA ALA A 72 10.42 10.39 11.45
C ALA A 72 10.91 8.94 11.46
N HIS A 73 10.41 8.10 12.37
CA HIS A 73 10.79 6.68 12.46
C HIS A 73 10.34 5.82 11.28
N HIS A 74 9.48 6.34 10.41
CA HIS A 74 9.06 5.72 9.15
C HIS A 74 9.70 6.37 7.92
N GLY A 75 10.48 7.44 8.10
CA GLY A 75 11.22 8.10 7.03
C GLY A 75 12.22 7.16 6.37
N PHE A 76 12.55 7.44 5.10
CA PHE A 76 13.65 6.77 4.45
C PHE A 76 14.96 7.48 4.77
N TYR A 77 15.87 6.78 5.41
CA TYR A 77 17.18 7.28 5.80
C TYR A 77 18.21 6.90 4.74
N PHE A 78 18.67 7.87 3.98
CA PHE A 78 19.78 7.66 3.03
C PHE A 78 21.09 7.54 3.80
N LEU A 79 21.79 6.43 3.61
CA LEU A 79 23.05 6.13 4.25
C LEU A 79 24.20 6.17 3.22
N ASN A 80 25.33 6.70 3.62
CA ASN A 80 26.57 6.56 2.88
C ASN A 80 27.54 5.67 3.70
N GLY A 81 27.35 4.35 3.54
CA GLY A 81 27.97 3.34 4.38
C GLY A 81 27.11 2.95 5.59
N PRO A 82 27.62 2.11 6.51
CA PRO A 82 26.80 1.44 7.51
C PRO A 82 26.13 2.36 8.51
N ASP A 83 26.76 3.49 8.89
CA ASP A 83 26.27 4.32 10.01
C ASP A 83 26.14 5.82 9.70
N ARG A 84 26.41 6.23 8.45
CA ARG A 84 26.40 7.65 8.09
C ARG A 84 25.11 8.03 7.37
N VAL A 85 24.16 8.60 8.08
CA VAL A 85 22.98 9.22 7.51
C VAL A 85 23.41 10.50 6.75
N VAL A 86 23.03 10.59 5.47
CA VAL A 86 23.29 11.76 4.62
C VAL A 86 22.05 12.58 4.34
N ALA A 87 20.88 11.95 4.36
CA ALA A 87 19.60 12.61 4.17
C ALA A 87 18.44 11.75 4.71
N VAL A 88 17.28 12.37 4.92
CA VAL A 88 16.06 11.68 5.35
C VAL A 88 14.89 12.17 4.51
N ALA A 89 14.18 11.27 3.86
CA ALA A 89 12.94 11.56 3.16
C ALA A 89 11.74 11.19 4.04
N ARG A 90 10.78 12.09 4.13
CA ARG A 90 9.56 11.90 4.93
C ARG A 90 8.28 11.89 4.07
N ASN A 91 8.44 11.90 2.76
CA ASN A 91 7.40 11.71 1.76
C ASN A 91 8.06 11.33 0.41
N LEU A 92 7.24 11.00 -0.57
CA LEU A 92 7.73 10.56 -1.87
C LEU A 92 8.39 11.67 -2.69
N ARG A 93 7.96 12.92 -2.52
CA ARG A 93 8.58 14.07 -3.18
C ARG A 93 10.00 14.30 -2.66
N GLU A 94 10.16 14.34 -1.33
CA GLU A 94 11.50 14.42 -0.71
C GLU A 94 12.36 13.21 -1.10
N PHE A 95 11.78 12.02 -1.14
CA PHE A 95 12.50 10.81 -1.54
C PHE A 95 13.04 10.92 -2.97
N ARG A 96 12.20 11.37 -3.92
CA ARG A 96 12.61 11.62 -5.30
C ARG A 96 13.72 12.69 -5.39
N ASP A 97 13.53 13.84 -4.72
CA ASP A 97 14.48 14.96 -4.77
C ASP A 97 15.85 14.57 -4.19
N LEU A 98 15.81 13.76 -3.13
CA LEU A 98 17.02 13.25 -2.51
C LEU A 98 17.71 12.17 -3.34
N LEU A 99 16.96 11.36 -4.08
CA LEU A 99 17.58 10.44 -5.05
C LEU A 99 18.48 11.19 -6.03
N ASP A 100 18.13 12.40 -6.47
CA ASP A 100 18.94 13.19 -7.39
C ASP A 100 20.21 13.77 -6.76
N THR A 101 20.24 13.94 -5.43
CA THR A 101 21.31 14.69 -4.73
C THR A 101 22.24 13.83 -3.88
N VAL A 102 21.76 12.67 -3.39
CA VAL A 102 22.60 11.80 -2.54
C VAL A 102 23.79 11.21 -3.30
N PRO A 103 24.91 10.90 -2.63
CA PRO A 103 26.06 10.26 -3.26
C PRO A 103 25.68 8.95 -3.96
N HIS A 104 26.34 8.62 -5.07
CA HIS A 104 26.14 7.36 -5.79
C HIS A 104 26.31 6.13 -4.90
N GLN A 105 27.27 6.17 -3.99
CA GLN A 105 27.49 5.10 -3.01
C GLN A 105 26.28 4.82 -2.14
N SER A 106 25.45 5.84 -1.85
CA SER A 106 24.20 5.66 -1.13
C SER A 106 23.19 4.85 -1.93
N ILE A 107 23.10 5.08 -3.24
CA ILE A 107 22.22 4.30 -4.13
C ILE A 107 22.64 2.82 -4.13
N THR A 108 23.91 2.55 -4.35
CA THR A 108 24.46 1.19 -4.32
C THR A 108 24.23 0.51 -2.98
N HIS A 109 24.51 1.22 -1.88
CA HIS A 109 24.31 0.70 -0.51
C HIS A 109 22.87 0.23 -0.27
N HIS A 110 21.90 1.04 -0.65
CA HIS A 110 20.49 0.72 -0.46
C HIS A 110 19.98 -0.33 -1.46
N ALA A 111 20.42 -0.29 -2.71
CA ALA A 111 20.06 -1.28 -3.71
C ALA A 111 20.52 -2.69 -3.28
N GLN A 112 21.75 -2.83 -2.75
CA GLN A 112 22.28 -4.09 -2.24
C GLN A 112 21.42 -4.75 -1.15
N ARG A 113 20.64 -3.95 -0.42
CA ARG A 113 19.82 -4.39 0.69
C ARG A 113 18.34 -4.45 0.33
N ASN A 114 17.97 -4.04 -0.89
CA ASN A 114 16.59 -3.82 -1.33
C ASN A 114 15.83 -2.87 -0.39
N ASP A 115 16.48 -1.83 0.09
CA ASP A 115 15.91 -0.93 1.10
C ASP A 115 14.81 -0.04 0.51
N PHE A 116 14.95 0.39 -0.76
CA PHE A 116 13.94 1.19 -1.45
C PHE A 116 12.61 0.44 -1.59
N SER A 117 12.67 -0.76 -2.14
CA SER A 117 11.48 -1.60 -2.32
C SER A 117 10.86 -2.03 -0.99
N LYS A 118 11.67 -2.32 0.03
CA LYS A 118 11.18 -2.63 1.39
C LYS A 118 10.46 -1.45 2.03
N TRP A 119 10.98 -0.24 1.88
CA TRP A 119 10.35 0.96 2.42
C TRP A 119 9.01 1.24 1.74
N LEU A 120 8.95 1.17 0.41
CA LEU A 120 7.71 1.35 -0.35
C LEU A 120 6.64 0.33 0.05
N SER A 121 7.02 -0.93 0.22
CA SER A 121 6.07 -1.97 0.63
C SER A 121 5.69 -1.90 2.11
N GLY A 122 6.65 -1.64 3.00
CA GLY A 122 6.46 -1.71 4.45
C GLY A 122 5.83 -0.44 5.04
N VAL A 123 6.25 0.73 4.56
CA VAL A 123 5.78 2.03 5.09
C VAL A 123 4.60 2.55 4.29
N LEU A 124 4.67 2.51 2.97
CA LEU A 124 3.62 3.05 2.10
C LEU A 124 2.59 1.99 1.68
N SER A 125 2.87 0.71 1.96
CA SER A 125 2.04 -0.44 1.55
C SER A 125 1.80 -0.51 0.04
N ASP A 126 2.69 0.10 -0.76
CA ASP A 126 2.62 0.04 -2.22
C ASP A 126 3.46 -1.12 -2.75
N HIS A 127 2.82 -2.28 -2.83
CA HIS A 127 3.46 -3.51 -3.29
C HIS A 127 3.75 -3.52 -4.79
N ALA A 128 2.95 -2.80 -5.58
CA ALA A 128 3.14 -2.73 -7.03
C ALA A 128 4.38 -1.90 -7.37
N MET A 129 4.49 -0.71 -6.77
CA MET A 129 5.67 0.14 -6.89
C MET A 129 6.92 -0.53 -6.31
N ALA A 130 6.80 -1.17 -5.15
CA ALA A 130 7.89 -1.91 -4.53
C ALA A 130 8.43 -3.02 -5.44
N LYS A 131 7.57 -3.74 -6.16
CA LYS A 131 7.98 -4.77 -7.12
C LYS A 131 8.78 -4.19 -8.29
N GLN A 132 8.34 -3.06 -8.84
CA GLN A 132 9.05 -2.38 -9.92
C GLN A 132 10.40 -1.83 -9.43
N THR A 133 10.42 -1.17 -8.28
CA THR A 133 11.64 -0.67 -7.64
C THR A 133 12.65 -1.79 -7.38
N LYS A 134 12.18 -2.95 -6.91
CA LYS A 134 13.04 -4.12 -6.70
C LYS A 134 13.67 -4.62 -8.00
N SER A 135 12.98 -4.49 -9.12
CA SER A 135 13.58 -4.82 -10.43
C SER A 135 14.78 -3.93 -10.73
N VAL A 136 14.65 -2.62 -10.48
CA VAL A 136 15.76 -1.67 -10.67
C VAL A 136 16.92 -1.96 -9.72
N GLU A 137 16.63 -2.22 -8.43
CA GLU A 137 17.66 -2.62 -7.45
C GLU A 137 18.44 -3.85 -7.93
N ASN A 138 17.73 -4.86 -8.45
CA ASN A 138 18.37 -6.07 -8.98
C ASN A 138 19.21 -5.79 -10.23
N GLN A 139 18.83 -4.89 -11.10
CA GLN A 139 19.60 -4.51 -12.28
C GLN A 139 20.90 -3.79 -11.89
N ILE A 140 20.85 -2.90 -10.87
CA ILE A 140 22.05 -2.27 -10.30
C ILE A 140 22.98 -3.34 -9.73
N LEU A 141 22.45 -4.29 -8.95
CA LEU A 141 23.22 -5.38 -8.37
C LEU A 141 23.88 -6.29 -9.40
N ALA A 142 23.18 -6.56 -10.49
CA ALA A 142 23.67 -7.39 -11.58
C ALA A 142 24.67 -6.65 -12.51
N GLY A 143 24.89 -5.34 -12.27
CA GLY A 143 25.71 -4.52 -13.14
C GLY A 143 25.12 -4.29 -14.53
N GLN A 144 23.82 -4.51 -14.69
CA GLN A 144 23.09 -4.28 -15.94
C GLN A 144 22.86 -2.80 -16.20
N VAL A 145 22.74 -2.01 -15.13
CA VAL A 145 22.69 -0.56 -15.13
C VAL A 145 23.69 -0.03 -14.11
N ASN A 146 24.33 1.10 -14.41
CA ASN A 146 25.18 1.78 -13.43
C ASN A 146 24.34 2.58 -12.42
N GLU A 147 24.98 3.10 -11.37
CA GLU A 147 24.28 3.83 -10.30
C GLU A 147 23.53 5.06 -10.81
N SER A 148 24.06 5.75 -11.83
CA SER A 148 23.42 6.93 -12.43
C SER A 148 22.18 6.55 -13.23
N GLU A 149 22.25 5.50 -14.02
CA GLU A 149 21.13 4.97 -14.78
C GLU A 149 20.04 4.43 -13.84
N GLY A 150 20.42 3.64 -12.84
CA GLY A 150 19.50 3.12 -11.83
C GLY A 150 18.81 4.23 -11.04
N ARG A 151 19.53 5.30 -10.69
CA ARG A 151 18.95 6.51 -10.08
C ARG A 151 17.90 7.15 -10.98
N THR A 152 18.24 7.36 -12.25
CA THR A 152 17.34 7.95 -13.24
C THR A 152 16.08 7.10 -13.39
N GLU A 153 16.23 5.78 -13.45
CA GLU A 153 15.10 4.86 -13.58
C GLU A 153 14.19 4.89 -12.34
N LEU A 154 14.76 4.96 -11.14
CA LEU A 154 13.98 5.14 -9.90
C LEU A 154 13.19 6.46 -9.89
N VAL A 155 13.82 7.55 -10.30
CA VAL A 155 13.17 8.87 -10.38
C VAL A 155 12.03 8.86 -11.41
N GLU A 156 12.28 8.32 -12.60
CA GLU A 156 11.25 8.22 -13.64
C GLU A 156 10.09 7.30 -13.23
N LEU A 157 10.38 6.23 -12.51
CA LEU A 157 9.36 5.35 -11.95
C LEU A 157 8.45 6.09 -10.95
N LEU A 158 9.03 6.91 -10.07
CA LEU A 158 8.30 7.76 -9.13
C LEU A 158 7.46 8.81 -9.85
N ARG A 159 8.03 9.50 -10.82
CA ARG A 159 7.32 10.50 -11.63
C ARG A 159 6.12 9.91 -12.35
N ARG A 160 6.32 8.78 -13.03
CA ARG A 160 5.26 8.11 -13.79
C ARG A 160 4.14 7.59 -12.89
N THR A 161 4.49 7.10 -11.70
CA THR A 161 3.53 6.46 -10.79
C THR A 161 2.78 7.48 -9.94
N TYR A 162 3.46 8.49 -9.44
CA TYR A 162 2.90 9.43 -8.45
C TYR A 162 2.80 10.88 -8.94
N GLY A 163 3.32 11.21 -10.12
CA GLY A 163 3.32 12.58 -10.63
C GLY A 163 4.23 13.54 -9.85
N VAL A 164 5.20 13.01 -9.11
CA VAL A 164 6.15 13.80 -8.32
C VAL A 164 7.45 14.04 -9.05
#